data_f4e768da23b5324822c83c58b553e2c9
#
_entry.id   f4e768da23b5324822c83c58b553e2c9
#
_cell.length_a   1.000
_cell.length_b   1.000
_cell.length_c   1.000
_cell.angle_alpha   90.00
_cell.angle_beta   90.00
_cell.angle_gamma   90.00
#
_symmetry.space_group_name_H-M   'P 1'
#
loop_
_entity.id
_entity.type
_entity.pdbx_description
1 polymer ?
#
loop_
_entity_poly.entity_id
_entity_poly.type
_entity_poly.pdbx_seq_one_letter_code
_entity_poly.pdbx_strand_id
1 'polypeptide(L)' 'MRTYAAVIERCPQTGVFVGFVPGFPGARSQGATLDELNHNLQEVIGILIKLGFAEHFGTA' A
#
# COMPACT_ATOMS: atom_id res chain seq x y z
N MET A 1 -11.13 -4.78 -12.67
CA MET A 1 -10.65 -4.64 -11.30
C MET A 1 -9.13 -4.67 -11.27
N ARG A 2 -8.55 -3.77 -10.52
CA ARG A 2 -7.11 -3.71 -10.43
C ARG A 2 -6.59 -4.45 -9.24
N THR A 3 -5.46 -5.11 -9.43
CA THR A 3 -4.77 -5.80 -8.36
C THR A 3 -3.41 -5.18 -8.16
N TYR A 4 -3.04 -4.98 -6.93
CA TYR A 4 -1.73 -4.45 -6.60
C TYR A 4 -0.92 -5.55 -5.95
N ALA A 5 0.31 -5.71 -6.41
CA ALA A 5 1.24 -6.64 -5.78
C ALA A 5 1.95 -5.89 -4.66
N ALA A 6 1.54 -6.12 -3.43
CA ALA A 6 2.15 -5.47 -2.27
C ALA A 6 3.18 -6.40 -1.64
N VAL A 7 4.31 -5.82 -1.25
CA VAL A 7 5.31 -6.51 -0.46
C VAL A 7 5.02 -6.21 1.01
N ILE A 8 4.87 -7.26 1.82
CA ILE A 8 4.53 -7.11 3.22
C ILE A 8 5.63 -7.73 4.07
N GLU A 9 6.08 -6.96 5.04
CA GLU A 9 7.09 -7.40 5.99
C GLU A 9 6.61 -7.14 7.40
N ARG A 10 7.02 -8.00 8.33
CA ARG A 10 6.69 -7.83 9.73
C ARG A 10 7.94 -7.40 10.47
N CYS A 11 7.81 -6.33 11.24
CA CYS A 11 8.92 -5.87 12.08
C CYS A 11 9.08 -6.84 13.27
N PRO A 12 10.23 -7.48 13.42
CA PRO A 12 10.39 -8.46 14.51
C PRO A 12 10.44 -7.82 15.89
N GLN A 13 10.71 -6.53 15.97
CA GLN A 13 10.81 -5.84 17.25
C GLN A 13 9.46 -5.37 17.77
N THR A 14 8.62 -4.87 16.89
CA THR A 14 7.32 -4.31 17.27
C THR A 14 6.15 -5.20 16.91
N GLY A 15 6.35 -6.14 15.99
CA GLY A 15 5.28 -6.98 15.49
C GLY A 15 4.36 -6.29 14.50
N VAL A 16 4.67 -5.06 14.15
CA VAL A 16 3.88 -4.29 13.20
C VAL A 16 4.16 -4.76 11.77
N PHE A 17 3.12 -4.85 10.97
CA PHE A 17 3.25 -5.17 9.55
C PHE A 17 3.45 -3.89 8.75
N VAL A 18 4.39 -3.94 7.83
CA VAL A 18 4.66 -2.83 6.91
C VAL A 18 4.45 -3.34 5.49
N GLY A 19 3.74 -2.58 4.70
CA GLY A 19 3.48 -2.96 3.31
C GLY A 19 3.77 -1.81 2.36
N PHE A 20 4.20 -2.15 1.16
CA PHE A 20 4.39 -1.16 0.10
C PHE A 20 4.15 -1.80 -1.26
N VAL A 21 3.86 -0.96 -2.24
CA VAL A 21 3.65 -1.40 -3.62
C VAL A 21 4.84 -0.95 -4.45
N PRO A 22 5.66 -1.90 -4.93
CA PRO A 22 6.79 -1.54 -5.79
C PRO A 22 6.32 -0.84 -7.05
N GLY A 23 7.01 0.21 -7.45
CA GLY A 23 6.64 0.97 -8.63
C GLY A 23 5.52 1.98 -8.43
N PHE A 24 4.96 2.07 -7.24
CA PHE A 24 3.93 3.04 -6.92
C PHE A 24 4.47 3.96 -5.81
N PRO A 25 5.08 5.08 -6.17
CA PRO A 25 5.72 5.96 -5.18
C PRO A 25 4.75 6.43 -4.11
N GLY A 26 5.16 6.34 -2.87
CA GLY A 26 4.35 6.77 -1.74
C GLY A 26 3.31 5.76 -1.27
N ALA A 27 3.12 4.66 -1.98
CA ALA A 27 2.15 3.64 -1.58
C ALA A 27 2.77 2.70 -0.56
N ARG A 28 2.83 3.16 0.68
CA ARG A 28 3.30 2.34 1.79
C ARG A 28 2.50 2.67 3.03
N SER A 29 2.33 1.70 3.88
CA SER A 29 1.60 1.88 5.13
C SER A 29 2.01 0.82 6.15
N GLN A 30 1.42 0.86 7.32
CA GLN A 30 1.69 -0.10 8.37
C GLN A 30 0.41 -0.36 9.17
N GLY A 31 0.40 -1.44 9.90
CA GLY A 31 -0.71 -1.80 10.76
C GLY A 31 -0.34 -2.90 11.71
N ALA A 32 -1.06 -3.00 12.81
CA ALA A 32 -0.82 -4.04 13.82
C ALA A 32 -1.28 -5.42 13.34
N THR A 33 -2.20 -5.46 12.40
CA THR A 33 -2.69 -6.70 11.79
C THR A 33 -2.66 -6.57 10.28
N LEU A 34 -2.77 -7.69 9.58
CA LEU A 34 -2.81 -7.68 8.12
C LEU A 34 -4.05 -6.95 7.60
N ASP A 35 -5.19 -7.11 8.27
CA ASP A 35 -6.41 -6.41 7.89
C ASP A 35 -6.25 -4.90 8.02
N GLU A 36 -5.66 -4.46 9.11
CA GLU A 36 -5.42 -3.05 9.34
C GLU A 36 -4.45 -2.48 8.32
N LEU A 37 -3.37 -3.22 8.05
CA LEU A 37 -2.41 -2.80 7.02
C LEU A 37 -3.09 -2.67 5.66
N ASN A 38 -3.88 -3.66 5.29
CA ASN A 38 -4.56 -3.67 4.01
C ASN A 38 -5.51 -2.48 3.88
N HIS A 39 -6.26 -2.20 4.93
CA HIS A 39 -7.17 -1.06 4.95
C HIS A 39 -6.41 0.25 4.80
N ASN A 40 -5.34 0.42 5.58
CA ASN A 40 -4.54 1.64 5.54
C ASN A 40 -3.87 1.82 4.18
N LEU A 41 -3.39 0.74 3.60
CA LEU A 41 -2.74 0.78 2.30
C LEU A 41 -3.74 1.17 1.20
N GLN A 42 -4.95 0.66 1.27
CA GLN A 42 -6.00 1.01 0.32
C GLN A 42 -6.34 2.50 0.40
N GLU A 43 -6.37 3.06 1.60
CA GLU A 43 -6.60 4.50 1.76
C GLU A 43 -5.50 5.33 1.13
N VAL A 44 -4.25 4.94 1.35
CA VAL A 44 -3.11 5.64 0.78
C VAL A 44 -3.16 5.59 -0.75
N ILE A 45 -3.42 4.43 -1.31
CA ILE A 45 -3.51 4.27 -2.76
C ILE A 45 -4.65 5.11 -3.31
N GLY A 46 -5.79 5.14 -2.63
CA GLY A 46 -6.93 5.96 -3.05
C GLY A 46 -6.61 7.45 -3.09
N ILE A 47 -5.88 7.93 -2.09
CA ILE A 47 -5.45 9.33 -2.06
C ILE A 47 -4.49 9.64 -3.21
N LEU A 48 -3.54 8.76 -3.45
CA LEU A 48 -2.56 8.95 -4.53
C LEU A 48 -3.22 8.95 -5.89
N ILE A 49 -4.23 8.12 -6.09
CA ILE A 49 -4.99 8.10 -7.33
C ILE A 49 -5.75 9.41 -7.52
N LYS A 50 -6.36 9.92 -6.46
CA LYS A 50 -7.08 11.20 -6.52
C LYS A 50 -6.18 12.36 -6.86
N LEU A 51 -4.93 12.30 -6.44
CA LEU A 51 -3.95 13.34 -6.72
C LEU A 51 -3.30 13.18 -8.09
N GLY A 52 -3.62 12.12 -8.81
CA GLY A 52 -3.08 11.88 -10.14
C GLY A 52 -1.72 11.21 -10.17
N PHE A 53 -1.18 10.82 -9.04
CA PHE A 53 0.12 10.17 -9.00
C PHE A 53 0.14 8.82 -9.69
N ALA A 54 -1.01 8.20 -9.83
CA ALA A 54 -1.13 6.88 -10.42
C ALA A 54 -1.63 6.90 -11.87
N GLU A 55 -1.61 8.04 -12.53
CA GLU A 55 -2.09 8.13 -13.90
C GLU A 55 -1.36 7.19 -14.84
N HIS A 56 -0.07 7.02 -14.64
CA HIS A 56 0.75 6.12 -15.45
C HIS A 56 0.78 4.71 -14.89
N PHE A 57 0.41 4.58 -13.64
CA PHE A 57 0.41 3.31 -12.94
C PHE A 57 -0.99 2.71 -13.01
N GLY A 58 -1.08 1.50 -13.43
CA GLY A 58 -2.36 0.81 -13.45
C GLY A 58 -3.27 1.20 -14.60
N THR A 59 -2.80 2.01 -15.52
CA THR A 59 -3.48 2.16 -16.80
C THR A 59 -3.09 0.97 -17.65
N ALA A 60 -3.96 0.13 -17.80
CA ALA A 60 -3.62 -1.08 -18.56
C ALA A 60 -3.98 -0.90 -20.01
#